data_fc75c29cd926f461b2d347ce428b3a25
#
_entry.id   fc75c29cd926f461b2d347ce428b3a25
#
_cell.length_a   1.000
_cell.length_b   1.000
_cell.length_c   1.000
_cell.angle_alpha   90.00
_cell.angle_beta   90.00
_cell.angle_gamma   90.00
#
_symmetry.space_group_name_H-M   'P 1'
#
loop_
_entity.id
_entity.type
_entity.pdbx_description
1 polymer ?
#
loop_
_entity_poly.entity_id
_entity_poly.type
_entity_poly.pdbx_seq_one_letter_code
_entity_poly.pdbx_strand_id
1 'polypeptide(L)'
;MGPLRKPGTPLSVVSANPTSPAGPQIHATLTDVTRIYPGSKGRPSFHALGPVSLNLRAGEFFSVVGPSGCGKSTLLDVMAGLNPASSGSVIFEGVPVHAKVPDGVAVVFQEDATFPWLTVYDNAAFGARRAGLPEPEIRERVEHALAFMGLKAFTQSYPAQLSGGMRQRVCIARAMVVRPRLMLLDEPFGALDQQTRLLMGDEMLKLWRDTGATVMLITHSIDEAVLLSDRIGVMSACPGRFIETIETDWPRERDSNTALDARFGELTARVWGLLRGEAMKALGSQT
;
A
#
# COMPACT_ATOMS: atom_id res chain seq x y z
N MET A 1 63.95 -25.59 4.15
CA MET A 1 63.79 -24.45 5.07
C MET A 1 63.49 -23.22 4.23
N GLY A 2 62.22 -22.87 4.10
CA GLY A 2 61.78 -21.66 3.40
C GLY A 2 61.30 -20.62 4.42
N PRO A 3 61.38 -19.32 4.15
CA PRO A 3 61.18 -18.27 5.15
C PRO A 3 59.69 -18.02 5.43
N LEU A 4 59.41 -17.80 6.69
CA LEU A 4 58.13 -17.45 7.29
C LEU A 4 57.57 -16.11 6.75
N ARG A 5 56.30 -16.09 6.32
CA ARG A 5 55.54 -14.88 5.98
C ARG A 5 55.24 -14.08 7.27
N LYS A 6 55.47 -12.78 7.24
CA LYS A 6 55.12 -11.82 8.27
C LYS A 6 53.60 -11.56 8.25
N PRO A 7 52.95 -11.28 9.43
CA PRO A 7 51.53 -10.98 9.49
C PRO A 7 51.23 -9.59 8.93
N GLY A 8 50.07 -9.51 8.21
CA GLY A 8 49.63 -8.30 7.52
C GLY A 8 49.15 -7.21 8.48
N THR A 9 49.33 -6.00 8.05
CA THR A 9 48.90 -4.72 8.62
C THR A 9 47.37 -4.69 8.84
N PRO A 10 46.87 -4.17 9.96
CA PRO A 10 45.43 -4.03 10.17
C PRO A 10 44.86 -2.94 9.26
N LEU A 11 43.72 -3.29 8.60
CA LEU A 11 42.91 -2.37 7.81
C LEU A 11 42.39 -1.24 8.71
N SER A 12 42.73 0.00 8.39
CA SER A 12 42.18 1.20 8.99
C SER A 12 40.68 1.28 8.71
N VAL A 13 39.90 1.25 9.78
CA VAL A 13 38.44 1.56 9.76
C VAL A 13 38.32 3.04 9.38
N VAL A 14 37.83 3.29 8.18
CA VAL A 14 37.41 4.62 7.74
C VAL A 14 36.13 4.95 8.51
N SER A 15 36.26 5.82 9.50
CA SER A 15 35.15 6.45 10.20
C SER A 15 34.37 7.29 9.20
N ALA A 16 33.16 6.84 8.82
CA ALA A 16 32.22 7.64 8.06
C ALA A 16 31.64 8.72 8.98
N ASN A 17 32.00 9.97 8.73
CA ASN A 17 31.34 11.14 9.33
C ASN A 17 29.85 11.15 8.92
N PRO A 18 28.93 11.41 9.85
CA PRO A 18 27.53 11.68 9.51
C PRO A 18 27.44 13.10 8.96
N THR A 19 27.42 13.25 7.66
CA THR A 19 27.19 14.52 6.96
C THR A 19 25.72 14.68 6.62
N SER A 20 25.12 15.77 7.06
CA SER A 20 23.90 16.47 6.62
C SER A 20 22.54 15.75 6.78
N PRO A 21 21.46 16.47 7.08
CA PRO A 21 20.12 15.94 7.04
C PRO A 21 19.78 15.57 5.60
N ALA A 22 19.94 14.30 5.26
CA ALA A 22 19.43 13.75 4.01
C ALA A 22 17.91 14.00 4.01
N GLY A 23 17.39 14.59 2.95
CA GLY A 23 15.95 14.70 2.73
C GLY A 23 15.27 13.31 2.86
N PRO A 24 13.95 13.23 2.93
CA PRO A 24 13.27 11.99 3.15
C PRO A 24 13.71 10.94 2.12
N GLN A 25 14.15 9.78 2.62
CA GLN A 25 14.61 8.68 1.76
C GLN A 25 13.44 8.23 0.86
N ILE A 26 13.64 8.22 -0.45
CA ILE A 26 12.63 7.77 -1.42
C ILE A 26 12.67 6.23 -1.47
N HIS A 27 11.51 5.62 -1.28
CA HIS A 27 11.33 4.17 -1.24
C HIS A 27 10.88 3.61 -2.59
N ALA A 28 9.95 4.32 -3.26
CA ALA A 28 9.52 3.98 -4.61
C ALA A 28 9.35 5.25 -5.45
N THR A 29 9.69 5.16 -6.74
CA THR A 29 9.57 6.25 -7.71
C THR A 29 8.82 5.78 -8.94
N LEU A 30 7.81 6.56 -9.34
CA LEU A 30 7.17 6.49 -10.64
C LEU A 30 7.60 7.71 -11.45
N THR A 31 8.01 7.51 -12.69
CA THR A 31 8.39 8.60 -13.60
C THR A 31 7.62 8.46 -14.89
N ASP A 32 6.73 9.42 -15.16
CA ASP A 32 5.91 9.54 -16.38
C ASP A 32 5.22 8.23 -16.79
N VAL A 33 4.73 7.50 -15.80
CA VAL A 33 4.08 6.22 -16.00
C VAL A 33 2.74 6.38 -16.71
N THR A 34 2.58 5.67 -17.82
CA THR A 34 1.29 5.51 -18.49
C THR A 34 0.85 4.07 -18.51
N ARG A 35 -0.47 3.86 -18.60
CA ARG A 35 -1.03 2.54 -18.86
C ARG A 35 -2.16 2.63 -19.86
N ILE A 36 -1.96 1.94 -21.00
CA ILE A 36 -2.91 1.83 -22.10
C ILE A 36 -3.23 0.35 -22.25
N TYR A 37 -4.49 0.01 -22.15
CA TYR A 37 -4.97 -1.34 -22.46
C TYR A 37 -5.28 -1.42 -23.95
N PRO A 38 -4.72 -2.38 -24.69
CA PRO A 38 -4.97 -2.50 -26.12
C PRO A 38 -6.44 -2.83 -26.37
N GLY A 39 -7.00 -2.23 -27.40
CA GLY A 39 -8.35 -2.58 -27.86
C GLY A 39 -8.41 -4.02 -28.41
N SER A 40 -9.58 -4.62 -28.40
CA SER A 40 -9.84 -5.94 -28.97
C SER A 40 -11.13 -5.95 -29.77
N LYS A 41 -11.14 -6.64 -30.91
CA LYS A 41 -12.34 -6.91 -31.75
C LYS A 41 -13.36 -5.75 -31.82
N GLY A 42 -12.93 -4.59 -32.35
CA GLY A 42 -13.79 -3.44 -32.55
C GLY A 42 -13.96 -2.50 -31.35
N ARG A 43 -13.29 -2.77 -30.23
CA ARG A 43 -13.18 -1.81 -29.12
C ARG A 43 -11.89 -1.01 -29.22
N PRO A 44 -11.94 0.32 -29.05
CA PRO A 44 -10.73 1.16 -29.05
C PRO A 44 -9.83 0.82 -27.87
N SER A 45 -8.56 1.23 -27.94
CA SER A 45 -7.66 1.17 -26.79
C SER A 45 -8.17 2.06 -25.67
N PHE A 46 -7.95 1.62 -24.43
CA PHE A 46 -8.38 2.35 -23.24
C PHE A 46 -7.15 2.89 -22.48
N HIS A 47 -7.07 4.21 -22.38
CA HIS A 47 -5.98 4.91 -21.70
C HIS A 47 -6.36 5.10 -20.23
N ALA A 48 -5.91 4.20 -19.37
CA ALA A 48 -6.27 4.19 -17.95
C ALA A 48 -5.46 5.18 -17.12
N LEU A 49 -4.15 5.28 -17.37
CA LEU A 49 -3.23 6.14 -16.62
C LEU A 49 -2.38 7.00 -17.52
N GLY A 50 -2.11 8.19 -17.09
CA GLY A 50 -0.93 8.84 -17.48
C GLY A 50 -0.90 10.24 -18.06
N PRO A 51 0.31 10.79 -18.07
CA PRO A 51 1.48 10.36 -17.31
C PRO A 51 1.31 10.60 -15.80
N VAL A 52 1.83 9.66 -14.99
CA VAL A 52 1.82 9.75 -13.53
C VAL A 52 3.26 9.73 -13.03
N SER A 53 3.63 10.72 -12.22
CA SER A 53 4.91 10.75 -11.51
C SER A 53 4.65 10.88 -10.01
N LEU A 54 5.32 10.05 -9.20
CA LEU A 54 5.17 9.99 -7.75
C LEU A 54 6.46 9.51 -7.10
N ASN A 55 6.83 10.17 -6.00
CA ASN A 55 7.86 9.67 -5.09
C ASN A 55 7.19 9.28 -3.77
N LEU A 56 7.27 8.01 -3.39
CA LEU A 56 6.90 7.52 -2.06
C LEU A 56 8.11 7.59 -1.14
N ARG A 57 7.94 8.21 0.02
CA ARG A 57 8.98 8.31 1.06
C ARG A 57 9.01 7.02 1.88
N ALA A 58 10.18 6.61 2.33
CA ALA A 58 10.30 5.43 3.20
C ALA A 58 9.51 5.63 4.50
N GLY A 59 8.69 4.66 4.84
CA GLY A 59 7.87 4.67 6.05
C GLY A 59 6.70 5.67 6.04
N GLU A 60 6.36 6.29 4.90
CA GLU A 60 5.17 7.13 4.81
C GLU A 60 3.89 6.31 4.61
N PHE A 61 2.78 6.89 5.04
CA PHE A 61 1.44 6.45 4.70
C PHE A 61 0.88 7.40 3.64
N PHE A 62 0.75 6.93 2.39
CA PHE A 62 0.28 7.70 1.25
C PHE A 62 -1.07 7.20 0.78
N SER A 63 -2.09 8.04 0.74
CA SER A 63 -3.38 7.66 0.16
C SER A 63 -3.60 8.24 -1.22
N VAL A 64 -4.31 7.49 -2.04
CA VAL A 64 -4.77 7.91 -3.38
C VAL A 64 -6.29 7.94 -3.39
N VAL A 65 -6.85 9.10 -3.70
CA VAL A 65 -8.28 9.31 -3.88
C VAL A 65 -8.58 9.81 -5.28
N GLY A 66 -9.77 9.50 -5.79
CA GLY A 66 -10.17 9.91 -7.14
C GLY A 66 -11.50 9.30 -7.53
N PRO A 67 -12.16 9.78 -8.62
CA PRO A 67 -13.42 9.22 -9.10
C PRO A 67 -13.34 7.72 -9.39
N SER A 68 -14.48 7.03 -9.39
CA SER A 68 -14.53 5.63 -9.81
C SER A 68 -14.07 5.49 -11.26
N GLY A 69 -13.28 4.45 -11.56
CA GLY A 69 -12.77 4.19 -12.90
C GLY A 69 -11.64 5.12 -13.37
N CYS A 70 -11.12 6.01 -12.51
CA CYS A 70 -10.03 6.92 -12.90
C CYS A 70 -8.65 6.26 -13.02
N GLY A 71 -8.49 4.99 -12.67
CA GLY A 71 -7.23 4.26 -12.80
C GLY A 71 -6.47 4.01 -11.51
N LYS A 72 -7.04 4.22 -10.32
CA LYS A 72 -6.37 3.99 -9.02
C LYS A 72 -5.84 2.56 -8.86
N SER A 73 -6.68 1.55 -9.07
CA SER A 73 -6.26 0.13 -9.01
C SER A 73 -5.23 -0.18 -10.09
N THR A 74 -5.34 0.42 -11.28
CA THR A 74 -4.31 0.31 -12.34
C THR A 74 -2.97 0.88 -11.89
N LEU A 75 -2.97 2.01 -11.17
CA LEU A 75 -1.75 2.59 -10.59
C LEU A 75 -1.11 1.63 -9.59
N LEU A 76 -1.93 1.04 -8.71
CA LEU A 76 -1.47 0.05 -7.73
C LEU A 76 -0.89 -1.19 -8.42
N ASP A 77 -1.57 -1.73 -9.43
CA ASP A 77 -1.11 -2.88 -10.21
C ASP A 77 0.25 -2.63 -10.87
N VAL A 78 0.44 -1.43 -11.44
CA VAL A 78 1.70 -1.05 -12.07
C VAL A 78 2.81 -0.91 -11.02
N MET A 79 2.53 -0.32 -9.86
CA MET A 79 3.49 -0.26 -8.75
C MET A 79 3.85 -1.62 -8.20
N ALA A 80 2.87 -2.53 -8.11
CA ALA A 80 3.07 -3.90 -7.66
C ALA A 80 3.85 -4.78 -8.65
N GLY A 81 4.04 -4.32 -9.90
CA GLY A 81 4.60 -5.14 -10.97
C GLY A 81 3.65 -6.23 -11.47
N LEU A 82 2.35 -6.15 -11.14
CA LEU A 82 1.31 -7.06 -11.64
C LEU A 82 0.96 -6.77 -13.10
N ASN A 83 0.95 -5.49 -13.45
CA ASN A 83 0.74 -5.02 -14.81
C ASN A 83 1.92 -4.12 -15.24
N PRO A 84 2.55 -4.35 -16.41
CA PRO A 84 3.64 -3.48 -16.87
C PRO A 84 3.10 -2.09 -17.24
N ALA A 85 3.90 -1.05 -17.00
CA ALA A 85 3.65 0.26 -17.57
C ALA A 85 3.70 0.21 -19.11
N SER A 86 2.88 1.02 -19.80
CA SER A 86 2.98 1.18 -21.25
C SER A 86 4.12 2.10 -21.63
N SER A 87 4.43 3.11 -20.80
CA SER A 87 5.62 3.95 -20.87
C SER A 87 5.99 4.47 -19.48
N GLY A 88 7.13 5.11 -19.36
CA GLY A 88 7.68 5.54 -18.08
C GLY A 88 8.37 4.41 -17.33
N SER A 89 8.68 4.64 -16.06
CA SER A 89 9.39 3.65 -15.23
C SER A 89 8.87 3.64 -13.80
N VAL A 90 8.96 2.45 -13.17
CA VAL A 90 8.71 2.26 -11.74
C VAL A 90 9.99 1.69 -11.14
N ILE A 91 10.45 2.30 -10.05
CA ILE A 91 11.63 1.87 -9.30
C ILE A 91 11.20 1.64 -7.85
N PHE A 92 11.55 0.49 -7.28
CA PHE A 92 11.38 0.18 -5.87
C PHE A 92 12.74 -0.14 -5.26
N GLU A 93 13.14 0.60 -4.21
CA GLU A 93 14.46 0.47 -3.55
C GLU A 93 15.64 0.47 -4.55
N GLY A 94 15.58 1.33 -5.55
CA GLY A 94 16.61 1.45 -6.58
C GLY A 94 16.56 0.36 -7.67
N VAL A 95 15.62 -0.61 -7.58
CA VAL A 95 15.48 -1.69 -8.56
C VAL A 95 14.27 -1.43 -9.45
N PRO A 96 14.43 -1.49 -10.80
CA PRO A 96 13.30 -1.38 -11.72
C PRO A 96 12.26 -2.49 -11.53
N VAL A 97 10.99 -2.12 -11.48
CA VAL A 97 9.85 -3.06 -11.38
C VAL A 97 9.42 -3.47 -12.79
N HIS A 98 9.57 -4.76 -13.11
CA HIS A 98 9.22 -5.32 -14.42
C HIS A 98 8.30 -6.54 -14.27
N ALA A 99 7.01 -6.41 -14.57
CA ALA A 99 6.04 -7.50 -14.69
C ALA A 99 6.23 -8.67 -13.68
N LYS A 100 6.72 -8.37 -12.49
CA LYS A 100 6.95 -9.28 -11.37
C LYS A 100 6.86 -8.48 -10.08
N VAL A 101 6.13 -9.01 -9.10
CA VAL A 101 6.05 -8.41 -7.76
C VAL A 101 7.43 -8.43 -7.12
N PRO A 102 7.99 -7.27 -6.73
CA PRO A 102 9.30 -7.21 -6.08
C PRO A 102 9.26 -7.87 -4.68
N ASP A 103 10.39 -8.38 -4.25
CA ASP A 103 10.53 -8.89 -2.88
C ASP A 103 10.32 -7.75 -1.88
N GLY A 104 9.53 -8.01 -0.82
CA GLY A 104 9.18 -6.99 0.18
C GLY A 104 7.97 -6.14 -0.16
N VAL A 105 7.28 -6.41 -1.27
CA VAL A 105 5.98 -5.81 -1.60
C VAL A 105 4.85 -6.79 -1.26
N ALA A 106 3.83 -6.30 -0.56
CA ALA A 106 2.58 -7.04 -0.35
C ALA A 106 1.40 -6.25 -0.90
N VAL A 107 0.44 -6.97 -1.48
CA VAL A 107 -0.79 -6.39 -2.06
C VAL A 107 -2.01 -6.95 -1.35
N VAL A 108 -2.92 -6.07 -0.97
CA VAL A 108 -4.27 -6.41 -0.51
C VAL A 108 -5.25 -5.86 -1.54
N PHE A 109 -5.99 -6.76 -2.19
CA PHE A 109 -6.94 -6.42 -3.24
C PHE A 109 -8.30 -5.98 -2.67
N GLN A 110 -9.06 -5.28 -3.47
CA GLN A 110 -10.41 -4.82 -3.14
C GLN A 110 -11.37 -5.98 -2.86
N GLU A 111 -11.34 -7.00 -3.72
CA GLU A 111 -12.08 -8.23 -3.49
C GLU A 111 -11.33 -9.13 -2.50
N ASP A 112 -12.07 -9.86 -1.66
CA ASP A 112 -11.44 -10.82 -0.78
C ASP A 112 -10.77 -11.93 -1.63
N ALA A 113 -9.46 -11.97 -1.55
CA ALA A 113 -8.63 -12.95 -2.26
C ALA A 113 -8.25 -14.11 -1.32
N THR A 114 -9.15 -14.52 -0.42
CA THR A 114 -8.94 -15.68 0.44
C THR A 114 -8.95 -16.96 -0.37
N PHE A 115 -8.07 -17.91 -0.01
CA PHE A 115 -8.08 -19.24 -0.61
C PHE A 115 -9.18 -20.08 0.06
N PRO A 116 -10.27 -20.44 -0.64
CA PRO A 116 -11.44 -21.05 0.00
C PRO A 116 -11.19 -22.44 0.56
N TRP A 117 -10.15 -23.12 0.11
CA TRP A 117 -9.72 -24.44 0.57
C TRP A 117 -8.72 -24.43 1.75
N LEU A 118 -8.29 -23.24 2.20
CA LEU A 118 -7.40 -23.06 3.34
C LEU A 118 -8.15 -22.50 4.53
N THR A 119 -7.73 -22.90 5.73
CA THR A 119 -8.20 -22.29 6.97
C THR A 119 -7.76 -20.82 7.06
N VAL A 120 -8.31 -20.05 8.00
CA VAL A 120 -7.85 -18.69 8.31
C VAL A 120 -6.36 -18.68 8.66
N TYR A 121 -5.90 -19.65 9.46
CA TYR A 121 -4.49 -19.81 9.79
C TYR A 121 -3.63 -20.02 8.54
N ASP A 122 -4.00 -20.99 7.72
CA ASP A 122 -3.22 -21.33 6.53
C ASP A 122 -3.26 -20.23 5.45
N ASN A 123 -4.37 -19.50 5.36
CA ASN A 123 -4.44 -18.28 4.55
C ASN A 123 -3.42 -17.24 5.01
N ALA A 124 -3.36 -16.95 6.31
CA ALA A 124 -2.41 -16.00 6.86
C ALA A 124 -0.95 -16.47 6.72
N ALA A 125 -0.70 -17.77 6.92
CA ALA A 125 0.63 -18.38 6.82
C ALA A 125 1.17 -18.49 5.39
N PHE A 126 0.31 -18.42 4.37
CA PHE A 126 0.63 -18.78 2.99
C PHE A 126 1.87 -18.07 2.45
N GLY A 127 1.92 -16.75 2.58
CA GLY A 127 3.05 -15.94 2.07
C GLY A 127 4.38 -16.27 2.77
N ALA A 128 4.34 -16.46 4.09
CA ALA A 128 5.53 -16.77 4.89
C ALA A 128 6.07 -18.18 4.60
N ARG A 129 5.19 -19.18 4.42
CA ARG A 129 5.59 -20.52 3.97
C ARG A 129 6.20 -20.47 2.59
N ARG A 130 5.61 -19.70 1.67
CA ARG A 130 6.16 -19.53 0.30
C ARG A 130 7.53 -18.86 0.31
N ALA A 131 7.78 -17.97 1.27
CA ALA A 131 9.07 -17.33 1.49
C ALA A 131 10.10 -18.25 2.18
N GLY A 132 9.70 -19.45 2.62
CA GLY A 132 10.58 -20.43 3.27
C GLY A 132 10.94 -20.10 4.72
N LEU A 133 10.09 -19.32 5.42
CA LEU A 133 10.33 -19.04 6.83
C LEU A 133 10.19 -20.30 7.68
N PRO A 134 10.91 -20.41 8.82
CA PRO A 134 10.76 -21.51 9.76
C PRO A 134 9.35 -21.56 10.38
N GLU A 135 8.77 -22.76 10.53
CA GLU A 135 7.40 -22.92 11.04
C GLU A 135 7.16 -22.30 12.45
N PRO A 136 8.12 -22.33 13.40
CA PRO A 136 7.97 -21.62 14.68
C PRO A 136 7.78 -20.11 14.51
N GLU A 137 8.53 -19.48 13.60
CA GLU A 137 8.43 -18.07 13.29
C GLU A 137 7.11 -17.74 12.57
N ILE A 138 6.68 -18.59 11.63
CA ILE A 138 5.39 -18.47 10.96
C ILE A 138 4.26 -18.48 12.00
N ARG A 139 4.29 -19.43 12.92
CA ARG A 139 3.29 -19.56 13.98
C ARG A 139 3.17 -18.28 14.81
N GLU A 140 4.29 -17.77 15.31
CA GLU A 140 4.34 -16.53 16.09
C GLU A 140 3.74 -15.37 15.34
N ARG A 141 4.17 -15.16 14.07
CA ARG A 141 3.70 -14.06 13.22
C ARG A 141 2.22 -14.17 12.89
N VAL A 142 1.73 -15.40 12.60
CA VAL A 142 0.32 -15.64 12.27
C VAL A 142 -0.56 -15.43 13.50
N GLU A 143 -0.17 -15.98 14.67
CA GLU A 143 -0.93 -15.78 15.91
C GLU A 143 -1.03 -14.30 16.26
N HIS A 144 0.07 -13.54 16.12
CA HIS A 144 0.07 -12.10 16.32
C HIS A 144 -0.85 -11.38 15.33
N ALA A 145 -0.74 -11.67 14.02
CA ALA A 145 -1.54 -11.03 12.99
C ALA A 145 -3.05 -11.34 13.14
N LEU A 146 -3.41 -12.58 13.44
CA LEU A 146 -4.80 -12.98 13.65
C LEU A 146 -5.39 -12.39 14.94
N ALA A 147 -4.60 -12.30 16.01
CA ALA A 147 -5.03 -11.63 17.24
C ALA A 147 -5.27 -10.14 16.99
N PHE A 148 -4.35 -9.50 16.29
CA PHE A 148 -4.43 -8.10 15.91
C PHE A 148 -5.67 -7.81 15.05
N MET A 149 -6.00 -8.68 14.08
CA MET A 149 -7.20 -8.58 13.25
C MET A 149 -8.50 -9.03 13.94
N GLY A 150 -8.46 -9.42 15.22
CA GLY A 150 -9.64 -9.92 15.95
C GLY A 150 -10.15 -11.27 15.42
N LEU A 151 -9.28 -12.07 14.79
CA LEU A 151 -9.62 -13.35 14.16
C LEU A 151 -9.16 -14.57 14.95
N LYS A 152 -8.63 -14.40 16.16
CA LYS A 152 -8.08 -15.49 16.99
C LYS A 152 -9.06 -16.65 17.20
N ALA A 153 -10.35 -16.36 17.42
CA ALA A 153 -11.38 -17.38 17.62
C ALA A 153 -11.74 -18.15 16.33
N PHE A 154 -11.35 -17.64 15.16
CA PHE A 154 -11.69 -18.20 13.85
C PHE A 154 -10.51 -18.87 13.14
N THR A 155 -9.41 -19.07 13.84
CA THR A 155 -8.14 -19.60 13.29
C THR A 155 -8.31 -20.86 12.45
N GLN A 156 -9.20 -21.77 12.86
CA GLN A 156 -9.49 -23.04 12.18
C GLN A 156 -10.70 -22.98 11.23
N SER A 157 -11.37 -21.84 11.14
CA SER A 157 -12.51 -21.66 10.23
C SER A 157 -12.04 -21.54 8.79
N TYR A 158 -12.94 -21.89 7.86
CA TYR A 158 -12.74 -21.68 6.42
C TYR A 158 -13.40 -20.38 5.97
N PRO A 159 -12.95 -19.75 4.86
CA PRO A 159 -13.53 -18.50 4.34
C PRO A 159 -15.05 -18.51 4.18
N ALA A 160 -15.65 -19.64 3.79
CA ALA A 160 -17.09 -19.79 3.65
C ALA A 160 -17.89 -19.59 4.95
N GLN A 161 -17.22 -19.71 6.11
CA GLN A 161 -17.81 -19.55 7.45
C GLN A 161 -17.66 -18.11 7.99
N LEU A 162 -17.06 -17.21 7.21
CA LEU A 162 -16.74 -15.85 7.63
C LEU A 162 -17.62 -14.82 6.91
N SER A 163 -17.85 -13.68 7.56
CA SER A 163 -18.42 -12.50 6.87
C SER A 163 -17.43 -11.92 5.86
N GLY A 164 -17.87 -11.09 4.90
CA GLY A 164 -17.02 -10.41 3.93
C GLY A 164 -15.92 -9.58 4.61
N GLY A 165 -16.28 -8.81 5.63
CA GLY A 165 -15.29 -8.02 6.40
C GLY A 165 -14.29 -8.89 7.17
N MET A 166 -14.68 -10.08 7.65
CA MET A 166 -13.73 -11.03 8.26
C MET A 166 -12.76 -11.59 7.21
N ARG A 167 -13.25 -11.94 6.01
CA ARG A 167 -12.38 -12.41 4.92
C ARG A 167 -11.38 -11.34 4.50
N GLN A 168 -11.81 -10.08 4.41
CA GLN A 168 -10.91 -8.96 4.13
C GLN A 168 -9.81 -8.81 5.20
N ARG A 169 -10.17 -8.94 6.48
CA ARG A 169 -9.20 -8.96 7.60
C ARG A 169 -8.21 -10.12 7.51
N VAL A 170 -8.62 -11.29 7.00
CA VAL A 170 -7.69 -12.41 6.72
C VAL A 170 -6.67 -12.02 5.64
N CYS A 171 -7.09 -11.32 4.59
CA CYS A 171 -6.19 -10.85 3.53
C CYS A 171 -5.16 -9.83 4.06
N ILE A 172 -5.59 -8.92 4.95
CA ILE A 172 -4.68 -7.98 5.62
C ILE A 172 -3.70 -8.76 6.52
N ALA A 173 -4.19 -9.71 7.35
CA ALA A 173 -3.33 -10.55 8.18
C ALA A 173 -2.28 -11.30 7.35
N ARG A 174 -2.65 -11.86 6.20
CA ARG A 174 -1.74 -12.52 5.26
C ARG A 174 -0.62 -11.58 4.78
N ALA A 175 -0.96 -10.34 4.47
CA ALA A 175 0.01 -9.32 4.07
C ALA A 175 0.93 -8.93 5.24
N MET A 176 0.42 -8.87 6.48
CA MET A 176 1.21 -8.54 7.67
C MET A 176 2.28 -9.60 7.99
N VAL A 177 1.92 -10.88 7.88
CA VAL A 177 2.79 -12.02 8.28
C VAL A 177 4.12 -12.01 7.56
N VAL A 178 4.16 -11.56 6.30
CA VAL A 178 5.39 -11.47 5.52
C VAL A 178 6.26 -10.25 5.86
N ARG A 179 5.78 -9.34 6.73
CA ARG A 179 6.48 -8.10 7.12
C ARG A 179 6.99 -7.33 5.90
N PRO A 180 6.09 -6.85 5.04
CA PRO A 180 6.48 -6.16 3.81
C PRO A 180 7.14 -4.81 4.11
N ARG A 181 8.02 -4.38 3.21
CA ARG A 181 8.58 -3.02 3.23
C ARG A 181 7.66 -2.01 2.56
N LEU A 182 6.90 -2.47 1.54
CA LEU A 182 5.85 -1.69 0.88
C LEU A 182 4.54 -2.48 0.91
N MET A 183 3.49 -1.87 1.46
CA MET A 183 2.13 -2.42 1.49
C MET A 183 1.24 -1.62 0.55
N LEU A 184 0.66 -2.28 -0.43
CA LEU A 184 -0.26 -1.71 -1.41
C LEU A 184 -1.67 -2.21 -1.09
N LEU A 185 -2.57 -1.29 -0.76
CA LEU A 185 -3.92 -1.58 -0.26
C LEU A 185 -4.94 -0.99 -1.23
N ASP A 186 -5.75 -1.84 -1.85
CA ASP A 186 -6.85 -1.41 -2.73
C ASP A 186 -8.18 -1.55 -2.01
N GLU A 187 -8.73 -0.43 -1.55
CA GLU A 187 -10.00 -0.32 -0.81
C GLU A 187 -10.19 -1.37 0.32
N PRO A 188 -9.19 -1.55 1.21
CA PRO A 188 -9.16 -2.66 2.16
C PRO A 188 -10.29 -2.63 3.19
N PHE A 189 -10.97 -1.50 3.35
CA PHE A 189 -12.04 -1.31 4.32
C PHE A 189 -13.41 -1.14 3.68
N GLY A 190 -13.52 -1.27 2.35
CA GLY A 190 -14.76 -1.03 1.60
C GLY A 190 -15.94 -1.92 2.02
N ALA A 191 -15.67 -3.16 2.44
CA ALA A 191 -16.69 -4.11 2.90
C ALA A 191 -17.09 -3.97 4.39
N LEU A 192 -16.52 -2.99 5.11
CA LEU A 192 -16.75 -2.79 6.55
C LEU A 192 -17.80 -1.71 6.80
N ASP A 193 -18.58 -1.88 7.88
CA ASP A 193 -19.41 -0.81 8.42
C ASP A 193 -18.55 0.32 8.99
N GLN A 194 -19.15 1.50 9.19
CA GLN A 194 -18.42 2.70 9.57
C GLN A 194 -17.66 2.56 10.91
N GLN A 195 -18.25 1.89 11.91
CA GLN A 195 -17.61 1.74 13.23
C GLN A 195 -16.42 0.78 13.14
N THR A 196 -16.61 -0.36 12.50
CA THR A 196 -15.54 -1.33 12.26
C THR A 196 -14.42 -0.72 11.43
N ARG A 197 -14.74 0.13 10.47
CA ARG A 197 -13.78 0.82 9.60
C ARG A 197 -12.87 1.76 10.40
N LEU A 198 -13.41 2.55 11.33
CA LEU A 198 -12.62 3.42 12.21
C LEU A 198 -11.67 2.61 13.09
N LEU A 199 -12.17 1.53 13.74
CA LEU A 199 -11.34 0.65 14.55
C LEU A 199 -10.22 -0.01 13.72
N MET A 200 -10.53 -0.44 12.50
CA MET A 200 -9.53 -1.02 11.60
C MET A 200 -8.51 0.01 11.12
N GLY A 201 -8.91 1.28 10.97
CA GLY A 201 -8.01 2.39 10.71
C GLY A 201 -6.99 2.56 11.83
N ASP A 202 -7.44 2.57 13.09
CA ASP A 202 -6.56 2.66 14.25
C ASP A 202 -5.59 1.47 14.33
N GLU A 203 -6.09 0.26 14.08
CA GLU A 203 -5.23 -0.93 14.02
C GLU A 203 -4.22 -0.85 12.86
N MET A 204 -4.62 -0.35 11.69
CA MET A 204 -3.70 -0.16 10.57
C MET A 204 -2.61 0.87 10.90
N LEU A 205 -2.94 1.96 11.59
CA LEU A 205 -1.97 2.96 12.05
C LEU A 205 -0.97 2.38 13.07
N LYS A 206 -1.43 1.53 13.99
CA LYS A 206 -0.53 0.81 14.91
C LYS A 206 0.42 -0.11 14.14
N LEU A 207 -0.11 -0.92 13.22
CA LEU A 207 0.69 -1.80 12.37
C LEU A 207 1.75 -1.02 11.60
N TRP A 208 1.35 0.07 10.96
CA TRP A 208 2.24 0.93 10.19
C TRP A 208 3.37 1.50 11.07
N ARG A 209 3.05 1.95 12.29
CA ARG A 209 4.06 2.44 13.25
C ARG A 209 5.03 1.34 13.68
N ASP A 210 4.50 0.17 14.03
CA ASP A 210 5.27 -0.95 14.56
C ASP A 210 6.22 -1.55 13.52
N THR A 211 5.77 -1.61 12.26
CA THR A 211 6.57 -2.19 11.17
C THR A 211 7.49 -1.21 10.47
N GLY A 212 7.16 0.09 10.51
CA GLY A 212 7.85 1.12 9.72
C GLY A 212 7.69 0.94 8.20
N ALA A 213 6.75 0.11 7.75
CA ALA A 213 6.49 -0.13 6.34
C ALA A 213 6.01 1.16 5.64
N THR A 214 6.33 1.30 4.38
CA THR A 214 5.68 2.28 3.51
C THR A 214 4.32 1.74 3.11
N VAL A 215 3.27 2.55 3.17
CA VAL A 215 1.91 2.15 2.81
C VAL A 215 1.39 3.05 1.69
N MET A 216 0.83 2.44 0.65
CA MET A 216 0.00 3.14 -0.31
C MET A 216 -1.42 2.58 -0.23
N LEU A 217 -2.37 3.44 0.14
CA LEU A 217 -3.79 3.13 0.28
C LEU A 217 -4.58 3.74 -0.87
N ILE A 218 -5.32 2.93 -1.60
CA ILE A 218 -6.38 3.39 -2.48
C ILE A 218 -7.68 3.36 -1.71
N THR A 219 -8.41 4.46 -1.69
CA THR A 219 -9.72 4.53 -1.06
C THR A 219 -10.63 5.52 -1.78
N HIS A 220 -11.94 5.30 -1.67
CA HIS A 220 -12.96 6.26 -2.07
C HIS A 220 -13.47 7.10 -0.87
N SER A 221 -13.03 6.77 0.35
CA SER A 221 -13.35 7.52 1.57
C SER A 221 -12.35 8.63 1.80
N ILE A 222 -12.82 9.88 1.74
CA ILE A 222 -11.98 11.04 2.04
C ILE A 222 -11.54 11.02 3.50
N ASP A 223 -12.43 10.63 4.41
CA ASP A 223 -12.13 10.56 5.84
C ASP A 223 -11.01 9.57 6.15
N GLU A 224 -11.02 8.39 5.49
CA GLU A 224 -9.91 7.44 5.61
C GLU A 224 -8.60 8.05 5.12
N ALA A 225 -8.61 8.68 3.95
CA ALA A 225 -7.43 9.29 3.38
C ALA A 225 -6.86 10.39 4.29
N VAL A 226 -7.73 11.26 4.82
CA VAL A 226 -7.31 12.33 5.72
C VAL A 226 -6.80 11.79 7.05
N LEU A 227 -7.48 10.79 7.64
CA LEU A 227 -7.11 10.23 8.94
C LEU A 227 -5.77 9.47 8.90
N LEU A 228 -5.61 8.62 7.88
CA LEU A 228 -4.55 7.62 7.87
C LEU A 228 -3.24 8.13 7.27
N SER A 229 -3.27 9.18 6.44
CA SER A 229 -2.14 9.49 5.58
C SER A 229 -1.27 10.62 6.09
N ASP A 230 0.02 10.56 5.73
CA ASP A 230 0.94 11.69 5.78
C ASP A 230 0.74 12.60 4.56
N ARG A 231 0.39 11.97 3.40
CA ARG A 231 0.12 12.68 2.15
C ARG A 231 -1.03 12.03 1.40
N ILE A 232 -1.81 12.86 0.70
CA ILE A 232 -2.96 12.43 -0.10
C ILE A 232 -2.74 12.86 -1.53
N GLY A 233 -2.66 11.90 -2.46
CA GLY A 233 -2.68 12.14 -3.89
C GLY A 233 -4.10 12.16 -4.43
N VAL A 234 -4.53 13.28 -5.00
CA VAL A 234 -5.85 13.40 -5.63
C VAL A 234 -5.71 13.18 -7.12
N MET A 235 -6.44 12.19 -7.66
CA MET A 235 -6.40 11.83 -9.07
C MET A 235 -7.56 12.46 -9.86
N SER A 236 -7.26 12.85 -11.11
CA SER A 236 -8.24 13.30 -12.10
C SER A 236 -9.19 12.17 -12.53
N ALA A 237 -10.25 12.52 -13.23
CA ALA A 237 -11.01 11.57 -14.07
C ALA A 237 -10.08 10.91 -15.10
N CYS A 238 -10.54 9.77 -15.68
CA CYS A 238 -9.79 9.00 -16.67
C CYS A 238 -9.43 9.84 -17.93
N PRO A 239 -8.18 9.74 -18.43
CA PRO A 239 -7.04 8.98 -17.89
C PRO A 239 -6.48 9.59 -16.61
N GLY A 240 -6.27 8.73 -15.59
CA GLY A 240 -5.88 9.17 -14.26
C GLY A 240 -4.51 9.85 -14.21
N ARG A 241 -4.45 11.02 -13.57
CA ARG A 241 -3.23 11.78 -13.28
C ARG A 241 -3.34 12.39 -11.90
N PHE A 242 -2.25 12.62 -11.20
CA PHE A 242 -2.30 13.43 -10.00
C PHE A 242 -2.57 14.89 -10.36
N ILE A 243 -3.62 15.47 -9.77
CA ILE A 243 -3.96 16.89 -9.90
C ILE A 243 -3.39 17.69 -8.75
N GLU A 244 -3.30 17.07 -7.57
CA GLU A 244 -2.71 17.68 -6.39
C GLU A 244 -2.20 16.60 -5.43
N THR A 245 -1.17 16.93 -4.64
CA THR A 245 -0.74 16.14 -3.49
C THR A 245 -0.80 17.03 -2.25
N ILE A 246 -1.53 16.60 -1.23
CA ILE A 246 -1.81 17.37 -0.01
C ILE A 246 -1.03 16.70 1.13
N GLU A 247 -0.21 17.47 1.85
CA GLU A 247 0.38 17.06 3.14
C GLU A 247 -0.70 17.22 4.23
N THR A 248 -0.79 16.26 5.14
CA THR A 248 -1.76 16.35 6.26
C THR A 248 -1.14 16.94 7.52
N ASP A 249 0.18 16.84 7.64
CA ASP A 249 0.96 17.30 8.79
C ASP A 249 0.47 16.73 10.13
N TRP A 250 -0.06 15.49 10.10
CA TRP A 250 -0.44 14.77 11.32
C TRP A 250 0.78 14.22 12.05
N PRO A 251 0.72 14.15 13.39
CA PRO A 251 1.73 13.41 14.14
C PRO A 251 1.71 11.93 13.78
N ARG A 252 2.84 11.24 13.98
CA ARG A 252 2.92 9.82 13.69
C ARG A 252 2.01 8.98 14.61
N GLU A 253 1.77 9.46 15.84
CA GLU A 253 0.93 8.84 16.86
C GLU A 253 -0.56 9.15 16.73
N ARG A 254 -1.01 9.50 15.52
CA ARG A 254 -2.43 9.75 15.25
C ARG A 254 -3.30 8.50 15.40
N ASP A 255 -4.57 8.72 15.70
CA ASP A 255 -5.63 7.72 15.78
C ASP A 255 -6.98 8.34 15.36
N SER A 256 -8.08 7.61 15.55
CA SER A 256 -9.44 8.08 15.21
C SER A 256 -9.84 9.39 15.91
N ASN A 257 -9.22 9.76 17.05
CA ASN A 257 -9.47 11.04 17.70
C ASN A 257 -8.94 12.23 16.87
N THR A 258 -8.04 12.01 15.93
CA THR A 258 -7.58 13.04 14.97
C THR A 258 -8.76 13.64 14.19
N ALA A 259 -9.85 12.89 14.00
CA ALA A 259 -11.07 13.40 13.38
C ALA A 259 -11.76 14.51 14.18
N LEU A 260 -11.40 14.74 15.44
CA LEU A 260 -11.89 15.83 16.29
C LEU A 260 -11.07 17.12 16.12
N ASP A 261 -9.92 17.09 15.47
CA ASP A 261 -9.11 18.29 15.16
C ASP A 261 -9.82 19.14 14.09
N ALA A 262 -9.86 20.46 14.27
CA ALA A 262 -10.50 21.37 13.32
C ALA A 262 -9.91 21.26 11.89
N ARG A 263 -8.61 21.02 11.78
CA ARG A 263 -7.91 20.82 10.50
C ARG A 263 -8.42 19.60 9.72
N PHE A 264 -8.99 18.60 10.40
CA PHE A 264 -9.57 17.43 9.73
C PHE A 264 -10.69 17.85 8.78
N GLY A 265 -11.62 18.70 9.26
CA GLY A 265 -12.70 19.24 8.44
C GLY A 265 -12.19 20.10 7.27
N GLU A 266 -11.15 20.91 7.49
CA GLU A 266 -10.54 21.75 6.45
C GLU A 266 -9.89 20.89 5.35
N LEU A 267 -9.12 19.86 5.72
CA LEU A 267 -8.50 18.92 4.79
C LEU A 267 -9.55 18.13 4.00
N THR A 268 -10.59 17.62 4.70
CA THR A 268 -11.70 16.90 4.06
C THR A 268 -12.41 17.81 3.04
N ALA A 269 -12.70 19.05 3.39
CA ALA A 269 -13.32 20.02 2.47
C ALA A 269 -12.43 20.34 1.26
N ARG A 270 -11.11 20.46 1.46
CA ARG A 270 -10.14 20.68 0.37
C ARG A 270 -10.11 19.51 -0.59
N VAL A 271 -9.96 18.28 -0.09
CA VAL A 271 -9.98 17.06 -0.92
C VAL A 271 -11.30 16.93 -1.68
N TRP A 272 -12.44 17.16 -0.99
CA TRP A 272 -13.76 17.14 -1.61
C TRP A 272 -13.91 18.18 -2.72
N GLY A 273 -13.42 19.40 -2.52
CA GLY A 273 -13.44 20.46 -3.52
C GLY A 273 -12.77 20.06 -4.83
N LEU A 274 -11.60 19.41 -4.73
CA LEU A 274 -10.87 18.87 -5.89
C LEU A 274 -11.64 17.73 -6.56
N LEU A 275 -12.10 16.75 -5.77
CA LEU A 275 -12.81 15.57 -6.29
C LEU A 275 -14.14 15.92 -6.94
N ARG A 276 -14.88 16.89 -6.41
CA ARG A 276 -16.15 17.32 -6.98
C ARG A 276 -16.01 17.78 -8.44
N GLY A 277 -14.96 18.55 -8.72
CA GLY A 277 -14.68 19.00 -10.09
C GLY A 277 -14.42 17.83 -11.06
N GLU A 278 -13.65 16.85 -10.61
CA GLU A 278 -13.32 15.67 -11.40
C GLU A 278 -14.50 14.69 -11.52
N ALA A 279 -15.32 14.53 -10.49
CA ALA A 279 -16.52 13.71 -10.55
C ALA A 279 -17.53 14.28 -11.57
N MET A 280 -17.70 15.60 -11.63
CA MET A 280 -18.56 16.27 -12.62
C MET A 280 -18.06 16.05 -14.04
N LYS A 281 -16.74 16.10 -14.28
CA LYS A 281 -16.13 15.79 -15.59
C LYS A 281 -16.39 14.31 -15.98
N ALA A 282 -16.23 13.38 -15.03
CA ALA A 282 -16.47 11.97 -15.29
C ALA A 282 -17.92 11.66 -15.68
N LEU A 283 -18.90 12.33 -15.05
CA LEU A 283 -20.31 12.19 -15.40
C LEU A 283 -20.65 12.78 -16.78
N GLY A 284 -20.06 13.95 -17.13
CA GLY A 284 -20.27 14.60 -18.40
C GLY A 284 -19.59 13.93 -19.61
N SER A 285 -18.62 13.03 -19.37
CA SER A 285 -17.95 12.28 -20.43
C SER A 285 -18.64 10.95 -20.78
N GLN A 286 -19.74 10.59 -20.08
CA GLN A 286 -20.54 9.39 -20.33
C GLN A 286 -21.80 9.66 -21.18
N THR A 287 -22.05 10.92 -21.55
CA THR A 287 -23.10 11.33 -22.48
C THR A 287 -22.52 11.64 -23.85
#